data_6185acf9864853594d1bd4508f1177b6
#
_entry.id   6185acf9864853594d1bd4508f1177b6
#
_cell.length_a   1.000
_cell.length_b   1.000
_cell.length_c   1.000
_cell.angle_alpha   90.00
_cell.angle_beta   90.00
_cell.angle_gamma   90.00
#
_symmetry.space_group_name_H-M   'P 1'
#
loop_
_entity.id
_entity.type
_entity.pdbx_description
1 polymer ?
#
loop_
_entity_poly.entity_id
_entity_poly.type
_entity_poly.pdbx_seq_one_letter_code
_entity_poly.pdbx_strand_id
1 'polypeptide(L)'
;MTQLTLLCLPYSGASAMVYSRWRRKLPEWLKLQPVELPGRGARFGEPLHTDMRRLALHLAQEQKATLKAPYALFGHSLGALLACEMAHAFRSLGCPEPVALFASGTAAPTLRADYDRGFAEPKTDAELIEQLRTLNGTSEEVLANEEL
;
A
#
# COMPACT_ATOMS: atom_id res chain seq x y z
N MET A 1 -7.09 14.20 -24.83
CA MET A 1 -7.60 13.31 -23.76
C MET A 1 -7.11 13.77 -22.41
N THR A 2 -7.98 13.82 -21.42
CA THR A 2 -7.57 14.13 -20.04
C THR A 2 -6.76 12.97 -19.49
N GLN A 3 -5.55 13.24 -19.01
CA GLN A 3 -4.69 12.23 -18.41
C GLN A 3 -5.20 11.88 -17.01
N LEU A 4 -5.38 10.60 -16.73
CA LEU A 4 -5.72 10.05 -15.40
C LEU A 4 -4.44 9.66 -14.67
N THR A 5 -4.27 10.12 -13.43
CA THR A 5 -3.16 9.67 -12.56
C THR A 5 -3.60 8.47 -11.72
N LEU A 6 -2.84 7.38 -11.76
CA LEU A 6 -3.03 6.20 -10.92
C LEU A 6 -1.96 6.17 -9.82
N LEU A 7 -2.35 6.54 -8.60
CA LEU A 7 -1.51 6.40 -7.42
C LEU A 7 -1.50 4.93 -6.97
N CYS A 8 -0.32 4.32 -6.89
CA CYS A 8 -0.17 2.91 -6.56
C CYS A 8 0.55 2.73 -5.22
N LEU A 9 -0.11 2.06 -4.27
CA LEU A 9 0.37 1.80 -2.91
C LEU A 9 0.89 0.36 -2.82
N PRO A 10 2.17 0.16 -2.41
CA PRO A 10 2.76 -1.17 -2.34
C PRO A 10 2.20 -2.00 -1.19
N TYR A 11 2.32 -3.31 -1.32
CA TYR A 11 1.99 -4.27 -0.26
C TYR A 11 3.08 -4.30 0.83
N SER A 12 2.81 -5.00 1.92
CA SER A 12 3.72 -5.11 3.07
C SER A 12 5.13 -5.58 2.65
N GLY A 13 6.15 -4.87 3.09
CA GLY A 13 7.55 -5.17 2.78
C GLY A 13 8.02 -4.73 1.39
N ALA A 14 7.11 -4.36 0.48
CA ALA A 14 7.45 -3.96 -0.86
C ALA A 14 7.83 -2.47 -0.97
N SER A 15 8.61 -2.16 -2.00
CA SER A 15 8.88 -0.81 -2.47
C SER A 15 7.93 -0.45 -3.62
N ALA A 16 7.79 0.84 -3.90
CA ALA A 16 7.06 1.37 -5.06
C ALA A 16 7.53 0.78 -6.41
N MET A 17 8.75 0.25 -6.45
CA MET A 17 9.34 -0.40 -7.63
C MET A 17 8.57 -1.61 -8.13
N VAL A 18 7.74 -2.27 -7.31
CA VAL A 18 6.90 -3.40 -7.74
C VAL A 18 5.98 -3.04 -8.89
N TYR A 19 5.61 -1.77 -9.02
CA TYR A 19 4.76 -1.26 -10.10
C TYR A 19 5.52 -0.78 -11.34
N SER A 20 6.85 -0.75 -11.32
CA SER A 20 7.65 -0.20 -12.43
C SER A 20 7.39 -0.88 -13.78
N ARG A 21 7.12 -2.19 -13.75
CA ARG A 21 6.81 -2.99 -14.95
C ARG A 21 5.47 -2.64 -15.59
N TRP A 22 4.55 -2.04 -14.85
CA TRP A 22 3.23 -1.66 -15.36
C TRP A 22 3.31 -0.55 -16.39
N ARG A 23 4.29 0.35 -16.29
CA ARG A 23 4.45 1.49 -17.20
C ARG A 23 4.43 1.11 -18.67
N ARG A 24 4.97 -0.07 -19.01
CA ARG A 24 5.05 -0.55 -20.40
C ARG A 24 3.74 -1.16 -20.92
N LYS A 25 2.78 -1.40 -20.02
CA LYS A 25 1.51 -2.08 -20.33
C LYS A 25 0.29 -1.17 -20.21
N LEU A 26 0.48 0.02 -19.65
CA LEU A 26 -0.59 0.98 -19.46
C LEU A 26 -0.74 1.88 -20.70
N PRO A 27 -1.98 2.28 -21.03
CA PRO A 27 -2.23 3.21 -22.10
C PRO A 27 -1.66 4.60 -21.77
N GLU A 28 -1.36 5.42 -22.79
CA GLU A 28 -0.73 6.74 -22.63
C GLU A 28 -1.56 7.74 -21.79
N TRP A 29 -2.89 7.58 -21.80
CA TRP A 29 -3.77 8.43 -21.01
C TRP A 29 -3.74 8.11 -19.51
N LEU A 30 -3.12 7.00 -19.09
CA LEU A 30 -3.00 6.59 -17.69
C LEU A 30 -1.57 6.77 -17.18
N LYS A 31 -1.37 7.80 -16.37
CA LYS A 31 -0.08 8.09 -15.74
C LYS A 31 0.08 7.29 -14.46
N LEU A 32 1.02 6.35 -14.44
CA LEU A 32 1.37 5.61 -13.24
C LEU A 32 2.20 6.48 -12.28
N GLN A 33 1.76 6.55 -11.03
CA GLN A 33 2.45 7.25 -9.94
C GLN A 33 2.57 6.33 -8.72
N PRO A 34 3.63 5.48 -8.67
CA PRO A 34 3.91 4.68 -7.47
C PRO A 34 4.27 5.59 -6.30
N VAL A 35 3.74 5.26 -5.12
CA VAL A 35 3.99 5.99 -3.88
C VAL A 35 4.96 5.17 -3.02
N GLU A 36 6.15 5.72 -2.76
CA GLU A 36 7.12 5.07 -1.88
C GLU A 36 6.79 5.36 -0.42
N LEU A 37 6.83 4.33 0.41
CA LEU A 37 6.55 4.45 1.83
C LEU A 37 7.82 4.82 2.62
N PRO A 38 7.72 5.64 3.67
CA PRO A 38 8.83 5.84 4.60
C PRO A 38 9.39 4.51 5.11
N GLY A 39 10.71 4.40 5.18
CA GLY A 39 11.41 3.18 5.57
C GLY A 39 11.45 2.08 4.52
N ARG A 40 11.10 2.37 3.24
CA ARG A 40 11.14 1.41 2.13
C ARG A 40 11.83 2.00 0.90
N GLY A 41 12.43 1.14 0.10
CA GLY A 41 13.04 1.50 -1.17
C GLY A 41 13.90 2.75 -1.10
N ALA A 42 13.61 3.74 -1.92
CA ALA A 42 14.33 5.02 -1.95
C ALA A 42 14.22 5.84 -0.65
N ARG A 43 13.26 5.50 0.23
CA ARG A 43 13.04 6.17 1.53
C ARG A 43 13.47 5.31 2.72
N PHE A 44 14.38 4.35 2.51
CA PHE A 44 14.82 3.37 3.52
C PHE A 44 15.36 4.03 4.80
N GLY A 45 16.02 5.17 4.71
CA GLY A 45 16.57 5.92 5.86
C GLY A 45 15.53 6.68 6.69
N GLU A 46 14.25 6.71 6.27
CA GLU A 46 13.21 7.41 7.01
C GLU A 46 12.56 6.49 8.08
N PRO A 47 12.07 7.07 9.19
CA PRO A 47 11.39 6.30 10.23
C PRO A 47 10.17 5.57 9.70
N LEU A 48 9.96 4.34 10.18
CA LEU A 48 8.76 3.57 9.91
C LEU A 48 7.55 4.16 10.66
N HIS A 49 6.40 4.15 10.01
CA HIS A 49 5.13 4.47 10.63
C HIS A 49 4.46 3.20 11.17
N THR A 50 3.95 3.26 12.38
CA THR A 50 3.23 2.16 13.04
C THR A 50 1.72 2.36 13.07
N ASP A 51 1.24 3.52 12.62
CA ASP A 51 -0.19 3.87 12.57
C ASP A 51 -0.59 4.13 11.10
N MET A 52 -1.54 3.34 10.62
CA MET A 52 -2.02 3.40 9.21
C MET A 52 -2.62 4.75 8.87
N ARG A 53 -3.43 5.33 9.74
CA ARG A 53 -4.11 6.61 9.48
C ARG A 53 -3.14 7.77 9.45
N ARG A 54 -2.16 7.76 10.35
CA ARG A 54 -1.08 8.76 10.36
C ARG A 54 -0.22 8.65 9.12
N LEU A 55 0.11 7.43 8.70
CA LEU A 55 0.83 7.21 7.45
C LEU A 55 0.03 7.71 6.25
N ALA A 56 -1.25 7.37 6.16
CA ALA A 56 -2.12 7.82 5.08
C ALA A 56 -2.22 9.34 5.00
N LEU A 57 -2.39 10.01 6.15
CA LEU A 57 -2.43 11.47 6.21
C LEU A 57 -1.10 12.10 5.78
N HIS A 58 0.02 11.55 6.24
CA HIS A 58 1.36 12.00 5.86
C HIS A 58 1.58 11.90 4.34
N LEU A 59 1.28 10.74 3.77
CA LEU A 59 1.40 10.52 2.32
C LEU A 59 0.43 11.40 1.53
N ALA A 60 -0.81 11.57 1.99
CA ALA A 60 -1.77 12.45 1.33
C ALA A 60 -1.31 13.91 1.33
N GLN A 61 -0.71 14.39 2.41
CA GLN A 61 -0.12 15.73 2.48
C GLN A 61 1.03 15.90 1.49
N GLU A 62 1.91 14.90 1.37
CA GLU A 62 3.00 14.92 0.38
C GLU A 62 2.47 14.91 -1.06
N GLN A 63 1.50 14.04 -1.35
CA GLN A 63 0.94 13.90 -2.69
C GLN A 63 0.07 15.10 -3.11
N LYS A 64 -0.57 15.79 -2.16
CA LYS A 64 -1.47 16.92 -2.42
C LYS A 64 -0.84 17.97 -3.33
N ALA A 65 0.46 18.26 -3.15
CA ALA A 65 1.16 19.29 -3.93
C ALA A 65 1.26 18.96 -5.42
N THR A 66 1.30 17.68 -5.77
CA THR A 66 1.46 17.19 -7.16
C THR A 66 0.23 16.49 -7.70
N LEU A 67 -0.78 16.28 -6.86
CA LEU A 67 -2.02 15.59 -7.22
C LEU A 67 -2.80 16.40 -8.24
N LYS A 68 -3.03 15.80 -9.40
CA LYS A 68 -3.85 16.37 -10.48
C LYS A 68 -5.10 15.52 -10.68
N ALA A 69 -6.27 16.13 -10.61
CA ALA A 69 -7.52 15.47 -10.98
C ALA A 69 -7.67 15.39 -12.51
N PRO A 70 -8.26 14.32 -13.06
CA PRO A 70 -8.76 13.15 -12.35
C PRO A 70 -7.64 12.20 -11.91
N TYR A 71 -7.84 11.53 -10.77
CA TYR A 71 -6.93 10.50 -10.29
C TYR A 71 -7.68 9.30 -9.72
N ALA A 72 -7.03 8.15 -9.70
CA ALA A 72 -7.50 6.92 -9.06
C ALA A 72 -6.44 6.38 -8.10
N LEU A 73 -6.86 5.53 -7.19
CA LEU A 73 -6.01 4.84 -6.23
C LEU A 73 -5.99 3.34 -6.53
N PHE A 74 -4.83 2.73 -6.45
CA PHE A 74 -4.65 1.28 -6.49
C PHE A 74 -3.80 0.83 -5.31
N GLY A 75 -4.18 -0.28 -4.70
CA GLY A 75 -3.35 -0.94 -3.70
C GLY A 75 -3.60 -2.44 -3.64
N HIS A 76 -2.56 -3.20 -3.29
CA HIS A 76 -2.64 -4.64 -3.04
C HIS A 76 -2.34 -4.92 -1.57
N SER A 77 -3.11 -5.81 -0.93
CA SER A 77 -2.94 -6.20 0.48
C SER A 77 -2.91 -4.98 1.42
N LEU A 78 -1.82 -4.73 2.14
CA LEU A 78 -1.61 -3.54 2.96
C LEU A 78 -1.82 -2.25 2.15
N GLY A 79 -1.34 -2.22 0.90
CA GLY A 79 -1.52 -1.09 0.01
C GLY A 79 -2.98 -0.78 -0.31
N ALA A 80 -3.86 -1.78 -0.33
CA ALA A 80 -5.30 -1.58 -0.53
C ALA A 80 -5.95 -0.87 0.67
N LEU A 81 -5.57 -1.24 1.87
CA LEU A 81 -6.02 -0.56 3.10
C LEU A 81 -5.51 0.88 3.15
N LEU A 82 -4.23 1.05 2.83
CA LEU A 82 -3.60 2.36 2.79
C LEU A 82 -4.25 3.27 1.73
N ALA A 83 -4.60 2.73 0.55
CA ALA A 83 -5.33 3.46 -0.48
C ALA A 83 -6.71 3.94 0.01
N CYS A 84 -7.42 3.10 0.76
CA CYS A 84 -8.70 3.45 1.38
C CYS A 84 -8.53 4.60 2.40
N GLU A 85 -7.57 4.49 3.30
CA GLU A 85 -7.28 5.53 4.31
C GLU A 85 -6.78 6.83 3.64
N MET A 86 -6.01 6.74 2.55
CA MET A 86 -5.59 7.92 1.78
C MET A 86 -6.76 8.61 1.09
N ALA A 87 -7.77 7.89 0.60
CA ALA A 87 -8.97 8.52 0.06
C ALA A 87 -9.69 9.36 1.14
N HIS A 88 -9.80 8.83 2.36
CA HIS A 88 -10.32 9.59 3.50
C HIS A 88 -9.44 10.79 3.86
N ALA A 89 -8.13 10.62 3.87
CA ALA A 89 -7.18 11.69 4.14
C ALA A 89 -7.27 12.82 3.10
N PHE A 90 -7.34 12.49 1.82
CA PHE A 90 -7.53 13.48 0.76
C PHE A 90 -8.82 14.27 0.92
N ARG A 91 -9.92 13.59 1.26
CA ARG A 91 -11.19 14.25 1.57
C ARG A 91 -11.06 15.24 2.74
N SER A 92 -10.40 14.82 3.84
CA SER A 92 -10.19 15.68 5.02
C SER A 92 -9.29 16.89 4.72
N LEU A 93 -8.40 16.77 3.72
CA LEU A 93 -7.53 17.86 3.24
C LEU A 93 -8.21 18.77 2.22
N GLY A 94 -9.47 18.54 1.89
CA GLY A 94 -10.22 19.32 0.88
C GLY A 94 -9.75 19.08 -0.55
N CYS A 95 -9.08 17.94 -0.83
CA CYS A 95 -8.71 17.55 -2.18
C CYS A 95 -9.91 16.99 -2.94
N PRO A 96 -9.89 17.00 -4.30
CA PRO A 96 -10.86 16.27 -5.09
C PRO A 96 -10.90 14.80 -4.70
N GLU A 97 -12.06 14.18 -4.81
CA GLU A 97 -12.18 12.74 -4.57
C GLU A 97 -11.56 11.91 -5.73
N PRO A 98 -11.01 10.74 -5.45
CA PRO A 98 -10.56 9.84 -6.52
C PRO A 98 -11.77 9.38 -7.33
N VAL A 99 -11.59 9.27 -8.66
CA VAL A 99 -12.63 8.77 -9.56
C VAL A 99 -12.85 7.26 -9.41
N ALA A 100 -11.85 6.54 -8.89
CA ALA A 100 -11.92 5.11 -8.60
C ALA A 100 -10.91 4.71 -7.52
N LEU A 101 -11.23 3.64 -6.81
CA LEU A 101 -10.33 2.95 -5.88
C LEU A 101 -10.33 1.46 -6.22
N PHE A 102 -9.15 0.94 -6.53
CA PHE A 102 -8.92 -0.47 -6.84
C PHE A 102 -8.24 -1.14 -5.65
N ALA A 103 -8.99 -1.94 -4.90
CA ALA A 103 -8.50 -2.70 -3.76
C ALA A 103 -8.32 -4.16 -4.16
N SER A 104 -7.12 -4.70 -3.98
CA SER A 104 -6.76 -6.06 -4.35
C SER A 104 -6.21 -6.82 -3.14
N GLY A 105 -6.60 -8.10 -3.00
CA GLY A 105 -5.98 -9.02 -2.04
C GLY A 105 -6.12 -8.64 -0.57
N THR A 106 -7.27 -8.09 -0.16
CA THR A 106 -7.57 -7.78 1.24
C THR A 106 -9.06 -7.93 1.54
N ALA A 107 -9.39 -8.13 2.81
CA ALA A 107 -10.78 -8.13 3.28
C ALA A 107 -11.37 -6.71 3.23
N ALA A 108 -12.68 -6.60 3.05
CA ALA A 108 -13.37 -5.33 3.15
C ALA A 108 -13.14 -4.68 4.53
N PRO A 109 -13.05 -3.35 4.63
CA PRO A 109 -12.79 -2.66 5.90
C PRO A 109 -13.78 -3.04 7.02
N THR A 110 -15.04 -3.32 6.66
CA THR A 110 -16.08 -3.74 7.60
C THR A 110 -15.89 -5.14 8.18
N LEU A 111 -15.11 -5.99 7.50
CA LEU A 111 -14.79 -7.36 7.93
C LEU A 111 -13.38 -7.45 8.53
N ARG A 112 -12.64 -6.36 8.53
CA ARG A 112 -11.23 -6.34 8.90
C ARG A 112 -10.98 -6.70 10.36
N ALA A 113 -11.84 -6.25 11.28
CA ALA A 113 -11.67 -6.49 12.71
C ALA A 113 -11.63 -8.00 13.06
N ASP A 114 -12.40 -8.83 12.36
CA ASP A 114 -12.40 -10.27 12.56
C ASP A 114 -11.15 -10.93 11.97
N TYR A 115 -10.70 -10.44 10.83
CA TYR A 115 -9.48 -10.90 10.17
C TYR A 115 -8.23 -10.54 10.98
N ASP A 116 -8.16 -9.31 11.51
CA ASP A 116 -6.98 -8.82 12.24
C ASP A 116 -6.83 -9.43 13.63
N ARG A 117 -7.89 -9.95 14.25
CA ARG A 117 -7.80 -10.62 15.55
C ARG A 117 -6.77 -11.76 15.55
N GLY A 118 -6.76 -12.57 14.50
CA GLY A 118 -5.79 -13.66 14.35
C GLY A 118 -4.35 -13.19 14.12
N PHE A 119 -4.14 -11.96 13.65
CA PHE A 119 -2.81 -11.39 13.42
C PHE A 119 -2.27 -10.56 14.58
N ALA A 120 -3.15 -10.04 15.43
CA ALA A 120 -2.79 -9.17 16.54
C ALA A 120 -2.29 -9.93 17.79
N GLU A 121 -2.52 -11.25 17.86
CA GLU A 121 -2.03 -12.05 18.97
C GLU A 121 -0.51 -12.19 18.93
N PRO A 122 0.18 -12.08 20.09
CA PRO A 122 1.61 -12.32 20.17
C PRO A 122 1.95 -13.72 19.64
N LYS A 123 2.98 -13.81 18.80
CA LYS A 123 3.43 -15.05 18.17
C LYS A 123 4.92 -15.25 18.41
N THR A 124 5.31 -16.52 18.48
CA THR A 124 6.73 -16.89 18.39
C THR A 124 7.21 -16.76 16.92
N ASP A 125 8.51 -16.68 16.73
CA ASP A 125 9.10 -16.62 15.37
C ASP A 125 8.68 -17.82 14.51
N ALA A 126 8.62 -19.04 15.13
CA ALA A 126 8.15 -20.23 14.45
C ALA A 126 6.69 -20.13 13.98
N GLU A 127 5.80 -19.57 14.80
CA GLU A 127 4.39 -19.34 14.44
C GLU A 127 4.26 -18.26 13.34
N LEU A 128 5.08 -17.23 13.37
CA LEU A 128 5.14 -16.21 12.31
C LEU A 128 5.61 -16.82 10.98
N ILE A 129 6.66 -17.62 11.00
CA ILE A 129 7.18 -18.31 9.82
C ILE A 129 6.11 -19.22 9.20
N GLU A 130 5.41 -20.00 10.02
CA GLU A 130 4.33 -20.88 9.56
C GLU A 130 3.16 -20.07 8.97
N GLN A 131 2.83 -18.95 9.59
CA GLN A 131 1.81 -18.05 9.07
C GLN A 131 2.21 -17.45 7.71
N LEU A 132 3.48 -17.05 7.54
CA LEU A 132 4.01 -16.56 6.26
C LEU A 132 3.99 -17.65 5.18
N ARG A 133 4.25 -18.91 5.53
CA ARG A 133 4.08 -20.06 4.63
C ARG A 133 2.64 -20.20 4.16
N THR A 134 1.69 -20.14 5.08
CA THR A 134 0.25 -20.22 4.76
C THR A 134 -0.20 -19.11 3.83
N LEU A 135 0.35 -17.91 3.95
CA LEU A 135 0.07 -16.79 3.06
C LEU A 135 0.70 -16.95 1.66
N ASN A 136 1.63 -17.88 1.51
CA ASN A 136 2.26 -18.27 0.23
C ASN A 136 2.85 -17.08 -0.58
N GLY A 137 3.29 -16.04 0.12
CA GLY A 137 3.85 -14.82 -0.47
C GLY A 137 5.37 -14.67 -0.30
N THR A 138 6.00 -15.55 0.49
CA THR A 138 7.42 -15.50 0.84
C THR A 138 8.08 -16.82 0.44
N SER A 139 9.23 -16.77 -0.23
CA SER A 139 9.94 -17.98 -0.65
C SER A 139 10.54 -18.73 0.56
N GLU A 140 10.64 -20.07 0.45
CA GLU A 140 11.27 -20.90 1.49
C GLU A 140 12.73 -20.52 1.76
N GLU A 141 13.45 -20.02 0.77
CA GLU A 141 14.82 -19.50 0.95
C GLU A 141 14.88 -18.35 1.95
N VAL A 142 13.88 -17.45 1.89
CA VAL A 142 13.77 -16.32 2.82
C VAL A 142 13.34 -16.80 4.19
N LEU A 143 12.36 -17.72 4.27
CA LEU A 143 11.85 -18.26 5.54
C LEU A 143 12.87 -19.13 6.29
N ALA A 144 13.83 -19.70 5.58
CA ALA A 144 14.92 -20.50 6.14
C ALA A 144 16.14 -19.66 6.61
N ASN A 145 16.11 -18.34 6.38
CA ASN A 145 17.21 -17.47 6.79
C ASN A 145 17.13 -17.18 8.29
N GLU A 146 18.17 -17.54 9.04
CA GLU A 146 18.27 -17.34 10.50
C GLU A 146 18.37 -15.86 10.91
N GLU A 147 18.51 -14.93 9.95
CA GLU A 147 18.57 -13.48 10.21
C GLU A 147 17.19 -12.79 10.11
N LEU A 148 16.12 -13.54 9.88
CA LEU A 148 14.75 -13.06 9.91
C LEU A 148 14.22 -13.04 11.35
#